data_255a405a7590d8145d1e1b06eda60985
#
_entry.id   255a405a7590d8145d1e1b06eda60985
#
_cell.length_a   1.000
_cell.length_b   1.000
_cell.length_c   1.000
_cell.angle_alpha   90.00
_cell.angle_beta   90.00
_cell.angle_gamma   90.00
#
_symmetry.space_group_name_H-M   'P 1'
#
loop_
_entity.id
_entity.type
_entity.pdbx_description
1 polymer ?
#
loop_
_entity_poly.entity_id
_entity_poly.type
_entity_poly.pdbx_seq_one_letter_code
_entity_poly.pdbx_strand_id
1 'polypeptide(L)'
;MKKKILFNGLGNRGWIGGLYYIKNIMFSCLQNENIMERFSLVLLIDPEHADIFDCFKENVNVDIRVYDGNNKIKLALYEMRLIWFGGVKYCYALELNKIGKLFKKKGIFWIPDFQHRTLPEFFGAEELAHKEKNDLAMTGSDNPMVLS
;
A
#
# COMPACT_ATOMS: atom_id res chain seq x y z
N MET A 1 -9.34 -20.30 -7.73
CA MET A 1 -9.31 -18.82 -7.83
C MET A 1 -8.04 -18.32 -7.14
N LYS A 2 -7.20 -17.51 -7.82
CA LYS A 2 -5.98 -16.94 -7.23
C LYS A 2 -6.34 -16.02 -6.06
N LYS A 3 -5.49 -16.00 -5.03
CA LYS A 3 -5.57 -15.00 -3.95
C LYS A 3 -5.11 -13.65 -4.49
N LYS A 4 -5.45 -12.55 -3.80
CA LYS A 4 -5.10 -11.21 -4.26
C LYS A 4 -4.14 -10.52 -3.30
N ILE A 5 -3.21 -9.74 -3.87
CA ILE A 5 -2.38 -8.77 -3.15
C ILE A 5 -2.93 -7.39 -3.51
N LEU A 6 -3.39 -6.65 -2.51
CA LEU A 6 -3.83 -5.27 -2.68
C LEU A 6 -2.66 -4.32 -2.49
N PHE A 7 -2.41 -3.48 -3.48
CA PHE A 7 -1.48 -2.35 -3.41
C PHE A 7 -2.29 -1.08 -3.16
N ASN A 8 -1.99 -0.41 -2.05
CA ASN A 8 -2.68 0.81 -1.68
C ASN A 8 -1.87 2.03 -2.13
N GLY A 9 -2.32 2.66 -3.21
CA GLY A 9 -1.75 3.90 -3.75
C GLY A 9 -2.52 5.16 -3.37
N LEU A 10 -3.56 5.05 -2.52
CA LEU A 10 -4.36 6.19 -2.10
C LEU A 10 -3.61 7.11 -1.13
N GLY A 11 -3.94 8.40 -1.19
CA GLY A 11 -3.46 9.38 -0.21
C GLY A 11 -2.03 9.87 -0.42
N ASN A 12 -1.35 9.43 -1.48
CA ASN A 12 0.02 9.85 -1.79
C ASN A 12 0.08 11.20 -2.54
N ARG A 13 -0.85 12.11 -2.27
CA ARG A 13 -0.84 13.45 -2.85
C ARG A 13 0.47 14.17 -2.49
N GLY A 14 1.26 14.45 -3.50
CA GLY A 14 2.56 15.11 -3.37
C GLY A 14 3.77 14.17 -3.23
N TRP A 15 3.56 12.83 -3.12
CA TRP A 15 4.68 11.89 -3.06
C TRP A 15 4.66 10.89 -4.22
N ILE A 16 4.88 11.40 -5.41
CA ILE A 16 4.92 10.62 -6.65
C ILE A 16 5.98 9.50 -6.60
N GLY A 17 7.09 9.72 -5.89
CA GLY A 17 8.14 8.70 -5.70
C GLY A 17 7.61 7.40 -5.10
N GLY A 18 6.69 7.48 -4.13
CA GLY A 18 6.06 6.31 -3.53
C GLY A 18 5.18 5.52 -4.51
N LEU A 19 4.49 6.21 -5.42
CA LEU A 19 3.70 5.56 -6.46
C LEU A 19 4.58 4.82 -7.46
N TYR A 20 5.70 5.41 -7.88
CA TYR A 20 6.69 4.72 -8.71
C TYR A 20 7.31 3.52 -8.00
N TYR A 21 7.53 3.60 -6.70
CA TYR A 21 8.00 2.47 -5.91
C TYR A 21 6.98 1.31 -5.92
N ILE A 22 5.70 1.61 -5.66
CA ILE A 22 4.60 0.64 -5.78
C ILE A 22 4.57 0.02 -7.18
N LYS A 23 4.66 0.85 -8.23
CA LYS A 23 4.72 0.41 -9.62
C LYS A 23 5.85 -0.59 -9.87
N ASN A 24 7.07 -0.29 -9.39
CA ASN A 24 8.23 -1.16 -9.55
C ASN A 24 8.08 -2.49 -8.81
N ILE A 25 7.50 -2.48 -7.61
CA ILE A 25 7.21 -3.73 -6.88
C ILE A 25 6.16 -4.55 -7.63
N MET A 26 5.12 -3.92 -8.17
CA MET A 26 4.13 -4.62 -8.99
C MET A 26 4.77 -5.27 -10.22
N PHE A 27 5.67 -4.58 -10.92
CA PHE A 27 6.47 -5.17 -12.01
C PHE A 27 7.27 -6.39 -11.56
N SER A 28 7.98 -6.27 -10.43
CA SER A 28 8.75 -7.39 -9.89
C SER A 28 7.87 -8.58 -9.52
N CYS A 29 6.68 -8.33 -8.97
CA CYS A 29 5.71 -9.38 -8.69
C CYS A 29 5.24 -10.07 -9.98
N LEU A 30 4.95 -9.30 -11.03
CA LEU A 30 4.47 -9.84 -12.32
C LEU A 30 5.52 -10.69 -13.06
N GLN A 31 6.81 -10.39 -12.84
CA GLN A 31 7.92 -11.17 -13.39
C GLN A 31 8.21 -12.45 -12.60
N ASN A 32 7.66 -12.59 -11.40
CA ASN A 32 7.88 -13.74 -10.54
C ASN A 32 6.78 -14.79 -10.72
N GLU A 33 7.10 -15.88 -11.42
CA GLU A 33 6.16 -16.97 -11.72
C GLU A 33 5.53 -17.56 -10.44
N ASN A 34 6.31 -17.79 -9.39
CA ASN A 34 5.81 -18.35 -8.12
C ASN A 34 4.76 -17.45 -7.45
N ILE A 35 4.90 -16.13 -7.62
CA ILE A 35 3.90 -15.17 -7.13
C ILE A 35 2.67 -15.24 -8.04
N MET A 36 2.86 -15.19 -9.36
CA MET A 36 1.76 -15.14 -10.33
C MET A 36 0.95 -16.42 -10.44
N GLU A 37 1.52 -17.57 -10.11
CA GLU A 37 0.75 -18.82 -9.97
C GLU A 37 -0.28 -18.76 -8.84
N ARG A 38 0.05 -18.11 -7.74
CA ARG A 38 -0.73 -18.08 -6.48
C ARG A 38 -1.58 -16.84 -6.31
N PHE A 39 -1.16 -15.72 -6.88
CA PHE A 39 -1.75 -14.42 -6.65
C PHE A 39 -2.07 -13.69 -7.96
N SER A 40 -3.01 -12.76 -7.86
CA SER A 40 -3.21 -11.65 -8.79
C SER A 40 -3.09 -10.35 -8.01
N LEU A 41 -2.83 -9.25 -8.71
CA LEU A 41 -2.59 -7.95 -8.10
C LEU A 41 -3.85 -7.08 -8.20
N VAL A 42 -4.13 -6.33 -7.17
CA VAL A 42 -5.16 -5.28 -7.17
C VAL A 42 -4.49 -3.98 -6.79
N LEU A 43 -4.63 -2.95 -7.59
CA LEU A 43 -4.18 -1.61 -7.27
C LEU A 43 -5.40 -0.75 -6.92
N LEU A 44 -5.35 -0.06 -5.80
CA LEU A 44 -6.30 0.98 -5.43
C LEU A 44 -5.60 2.33 -5.52
N ILE A 45 -6.09 3.24 -6.35
CA ILE A 45 -5.43 4.50 -6.72
C ILE A 45 -6.42 5.65 -6.84
N ASP A 46 -5.96 6.86 -6.56
CA ASP A 46 -6.68 8.10 -6.84
C ASP A 46 -6.76 8.39 -8.35
N PRO A 47 -7.84 9.01 -8.85
CA PRO A 47 -7.98 9.35 -10.27
C PRO A 47 -6.82 10.19 -10.82
N GLU A 48 -6.30 11.09 -9.99
CA GLU A 48 -5.21 12.03 -10.32
C GLU A 48 -3.91 11.34 -10.76
N HIS A 49 -3.67 10.10 -10.29
CA HIS A 49 -2.42 9.38 -10.52
C HIS A 49 -2.62 8.05 -11.26
N ALA A 50 -3.82 7.81 -11.77
CA ALA A 50 -4.14 6.54 -12.41
C ALA A 50 -3.30 6.27 -13.67
N ASP A 51 -2.91 7.32 -14.38
CA ASP A 51 -2.09 7.28 -15.61
C ASP A 51 -0.67 6.71 -15.37
N ILE A 52 -0.12 6.88 -14.15
CA ILE A 52 1.17 6.29 -13.78
C ILE A 52 1.17 4.77 -13.99
N PHE A 53 0.01 4.14 -13.86
CA PHE A 53 -0.17 2.68 -13.91
C PHE A 53 -0.77 2.18 -15.23
N ASP A 54 -0.85 3.02 -16.25
CA ASP A 54 -1.42 2.67 -17.56
C ASP A 54 -0.76 1.44 -18.20
N CYS A 55 0.53 1.24 -17.95
CA CYS A 55 1.27 0.06 -18.42
C CYS A 55 0.70 -1.28 -17.93
N PHE A 56 -0.16 -1.28 -16.92
CA PHE A 56 -0.79 -2.51 -16.40
C PHE A 56 -2.23 -2.72 -16.85
N LYS A 57 -2.83 -1.77 -17.57
CA LYS A 57 -4.27 -1.81 -17.91
C LYS A 57 -4.70 -3.07 -18.66
N GLU A 58 -3.84 -3.58 -19.52
CA GLU A 58 -4.14 -4.78 -20.31
C GLU A 58 -3.62 -6.07 -19.67
N ASN A 59 -3.00 -5.99 -18.49
CA ASN A 59 -2.47 -7.18 -17.84
C ASN A 59 -3.56 -7.94 -17.10
N VAL A 60 -3.86 -9.15 -17.55
CA VAL A 60 -4.92 -10.01 -16.99
C VAL A 60 -4.75 -10.38 -15.52
N ASN A 61 -3.54 -10.21 -14.97
CA ASN A 61 -3.24 -10.47 -13.56
C ASN A 61 -3.36 -9.21 -12.68
N VAL A 62 -3.69 -8.05 -13.26
CA VAL A 62 -3.78 -6.77 -12.54
C VAL A 62 -5.21 -6.21 -12.66
N ASP A 63 -5.80 -5.88 -11.53
CA ASP A 63 -7.11 -5.22 -11.41
C ASP A 63 -6.87 -3.80 -10.86
N ILE A 64 -6.94 -2.79 -11.73
CA ILE A 64 -6.78 -1.39 -11.33
C ILE A 64 -8.13 -0.83 -10.93
N ARG A 65 -8.21 -0.32 -9.71
CA ARG A 65 -9.41 0.27 -9.13
C ARG A 65 -9.17 1.72 -8.78
N VAL A 66 -9.82 2.59 -9.53
CA VAL A 66 -9.79 4.01 -9.27
C VAL A 66 -10.87 4.35 -8.25
N TYR A 67 -10.49 4.98 -7.15
CA TYR A 67 -11.41 5.44 -6.13
C TYR A 67 -11.47 6.96 -6.11
N ASP A 68 -12.58 7.49 -6.59
CA ASP A 68 -12.90 8.93 -6.56
C ASP A 68 -13.84 9.23 -5.39
N GLY A 69 -13.28 9.44 -4.22
CA GLY A 69 -14.11 9.71 -3.06
C GLY A 69 -13.35 10.33 -1.88
N ASN A 70 -13.80 11.51 -1.50
CA ASN A 70 -13.29 12.20 -0.31
C ASN A 70 -13.89 11.67 1.02
N ASN A 71 -14.80 10.69 0.95
CA ASN A 71 -15.48 10.18 2.14
C ASN A 71 -14.72 8.99 2.74
N LYS A 72 -14.05 9.25 3.87
CA LYS A 72 -13.24 8.25 4.59
C LYS A 72 -14.04 7.02 5.04
N ILE A 73 -15.34 7.18 5.34
CA ILE A 73 -16.20 6.06 5.76
C ILE A 73 -16.51 5.15 4.58
N LYS A 74 -16.85 5.75 3.42
CA LYS A 74 -17.09 4.98 2.19
C LYS A 74 -15.85 4.26 1.73
N LEU A 75 -14.67 4.90 1.81
CA LEU A 75 -13.39 4.26 1.53
C LEU A 75 -13.16 3.07 2.44
N ALA A 76 -13.33 3.23 3.75
CA ALA A 76 -13.16 2.16 4.72
C ALA A 76 -14.07 0.96 4.43
N LEU A 77 -15.34 1.20 4.11
CA LEU A 77 -16.28 0.15 3.75
C LEU A 77 -15.89 -0.55 2.44
N TYR A 78 -15.38 0.22 1.47
CA TYR A 78 -14.91 -0.33 0.20
C TYR A 78 -13.68 -1.22 0.39
N GLU A 79 -12.69 -0.78 1.15
CA GLU A 79 -11.50 -1.57 1.49
C GLU A 79 -11.88 -2.83 2.27
N MET A 80 -12.77 -2.72 3.27
CA MET A 80 -13.30 -3.88 4.00
C MET A 80 -13.95 -4.90 3.06
N ARG A 81 -14.76 -4.43 2.11
CA ARG A 81 -15.40 -5.29 1.11
C ARG A 81 -14.37 -6.00 0.24
N LEU A 82 -13.32 -5.30 -0.20
CA LEU A 82 -12.22 -5.89 -0.97
C LEU A 82 -11.51 -6.99 -0.20
N ILE A 83 -11.24 -6.76 1.08
CA ILE A 83 -10.47 -7.68 1.92
C ILE A 83 -11.29 -8.88 2.35
N TRP A 84 -12.57 -8.71 2.69
CA TRP A 84 -13.40 -9.82 3.17
C TRP A 84 -14.03 -10.63 2.04
N PHE A 85 -14.48 -9.97 1.00
CA PHE A 85 -15.22 -10.62 -0.10
C PHE A 85 -14.45 -10.61 -1.43
N GLY A 86 -13.45 -9.74 -1.59
CA GLY A 86 -12.67 -9.60 -2.81
C GLY A 86 -11.53 -10.61 -2.97
N GLY A 87 -11.30 -11.50 -1.98
CA GLY A 87 -10.22 -12.50 -2.03
C GLY A 87 -8.82 -11.94 -1.71
N VAL A 88 -8.74 -10.73 -1.15
CA VAL A 88 -7.46 -10.11 -0.75
C VAL A 88 -6.85 -10.87 0.43
N LYS A 89 -5.64 -11.38 0.23
CA LYS A 89 -4.85 -12.09 1.25
C LYS A 89 -3.86 -11.17 1.94
N TYR A 90 -3.21 -10.28 1.18
CA TYR A 90 -2.24 -9.33 1.68
C TYR A 90 -2.53 -7.93 1.16
N CYS A 91 -2.20 -6.92 1.96
CA CYS A 91 -2.28 -5.51 1.60
C CYS A 91 -0.90 -4.88 1.77
N TYR A 92 -0.30 -4.41 0.66
CA TYR A 92 0.98 -3.73 0.63
C TYR A 92 0.80 -2.21 0.76
N ALA A 93 1.76 -1.59 1.43
CA ALA A 93 1.74 -0.19 1.84
C ALA A 93 0.55 0.13 2.77
N LEU A 94 0.27 -0.80 3.71
CA LEU A 94 -0.75 -0.55 4.71
C LEU A 94 -0.23 0.47 5.70
N GLU A 95 -0.87 1.64 5.73
CA GLU A 95 -0.68 2.57 6.84
C GLU A 95 -1.37 2.05 8.10
N LEU A 96 -0.71 2.20 9.25
CA LEU A 96 -1.26 1.81 10.56
C LEU A 96 -2.51 2.61 10.96
N ASN A 97 -2.88 3.60 10.15
CA ASN A 97 -3.97 4.51 10.44
C ASN A 97 -5.35 3.85 10.37
N LYS A 98 -5.98 3.71 11.52
CA LYS A 98 -7.40 3.52 11.77
C LYS A 98 -8.03 2.19 11.29
N ILE A 99 -7.77 1.73 10.08
CA ILE A 99 -8.27 0.45 9.53
C ILE A 99 -7.23 -0.65 9.71
N GLY A 100 -5.96 -0.31 9.79
CA GLY A 100 -4.84 -1.24 9.97
C GLY A 100 -4.98 -2.19 11.15
N LYS A 101 -5.68 -1.81 12.21
CA LYS A 101 -5.93 -2.71 13.36
C LYS A 101 -6.79 -3.92 12.99
N LEU A 102 -7.81 -3.75 12.15
CA LEU A 102 -8.65 -4.85 11.64
C LEU A 102 -7.91 -5.73 10.63
N PHE A 103 -6.97 -5.15 9.88
CA PHE A 103 -6.21 -5.83 8.84
C PHE A 103 -4.77 -6.13 9.22
N LYS A 104 -4.37 -5.87 10.45
CA LYS A 104 -3.01 -6.02 10.95
C LYS A 104 -2.36 -7.36 10.55
N LYS A 105 -3.13 -8.45 10.54
CA LYS A 105 -2.67 -9.79 10.14
C LYS A 105 -2.47 -10.00 8.63
N LYS A 106 -2.92 -9.06 7.79
CA LYS A 106 -2.82 -9.12 6.33
C LYS A 106 -1.91 -8.03 5.74
N GLY A 107 -1.43 -7.13 6.58
CA GLY A 107 -0.60 -6.01 6.17
C GLY A 107 0.82 -6.44 5.83
N ILE A 108 1.37 -5.88 4.76
CA ILE A 108 2.80 -5.80 4.50
C ILE A 108 3.14 -4.34 4.70
N PHE A 109 3.92 -4.06 5.74
CA PHE A 109 4.31 -2.69 6.05
C PHE A 109 5.45 -2.23 5.15
N TRP A 110 5.49 -0.94 4.90
CA TRP A 110 6.54 -0.32 4.13
C TRP A 110 7.05 0.91 4.85
N ILE A 111 8.35 0.91 5.13
CA ILE A 111 9.07 2.07 5.63
C ILE A 111 10.01 2.50 4.51
N PRO A 112 9.71 3.63 3.83
CA PRO A 112 10.48 4.07 2.67
C PRO A 112 11.89 4.51 3.03
N ASP A 113 12.05 5.12 4.20
CA ASP A 113 13.35 5.60 4.68
C ASP A 113 13.29 5.93 6.19
N PHE A 114 14.46 6.19 6.74
CA PHE A 114 14.64 6.67 8.10
C PHE A 114 15.25 8.08 8.14
N GLN A 115 15.01 8.91 7.13
CA GLN A 115 15.57 10.26 7.03
C GLN A 115 15.30 11.10 8.28
N HIS A 116 14.12 10.94 8.88
CA HIS A 116 13.76 11.64 10.11
C HIS A 116 14.69 11.30 11.30
N ARG A 117 15.42 10.19 11.26
CA ARG A 117 16.42 9.82 12.28
C ARG A 117 17.82 10.32 11.97
N THR A 118 18.16 10.42 10.68
CA THR A 118 19.49 10.83 10.22
C THR A 118 19.59 12.34 9.96
N LEU A 119 18.49 12.97 9.62
CA LEU A 119 18.37 14.38 9.26
C LEU A 119 17.16 15.02 9.96
N PRO A 120 17.06 14.96 11.30
CA PRO A 120 15.89 15.40 12.05
C PRO A 120 15.57 16.90 11.88
N GLU A 121 16.57 17.69 11.51
CA GLU A 121 16.44 19.14 11.31
C GLU A 121 15.50 19.53 10.15
N PHE A 122 15.22 18.59 9.23
CA PHE A 122 14.29 18.82 8.11
C PHE A 122 12.83 18.52 8.45
N PHE A 123 12.54 18.07 9.67
CA PHE A 123 11.21 17.66 10.09
C PHE A 123 10.73 18.45 11.29
N GLY A 124 9.44 18.77 11.35
CA GLY A 124 8.83 19.38 12.53
C GLY A 124 8.74 18.40 13.71
N ALA A 125 8.73 18.92 14.94
CA ALA A 125 8.70 18.07 16.14
C ALA A 125 7.49 17.12 16.20
N GLU A 126 6.31 17.56 15.77
CA GLU A 126 5.11 16.71 15.68
C GLU A 126 5.25 15.60 14.62
N GLU A 127 5.86 15.95 13.47
CA GLU A 127 6.11 14.99 12.41
C GLU A 127 7.11 13.94 12.84
N LEU A 128 8.20 14.32 13.50
CA LEU A 128 9.18 13.41 14.07
C LEU A 128 8.53 12.43 15.05
N ALA A 129 7.74 12.93 15.98
CA ALA A 129 7.05 12.10 16.96
C ALA A 129 6.07 11.12 16.29
N HIS A 130 5.38 11.55 15.24
CA HIS A 130 4.45 10.71 14.49
C HIS A 130 5.17 9.61 13.70
N LYS A 131 6.26 9.95 13.00
CA LYS A 131 7.08 8.98 12.24
C LYS A 131 7.70 7.94 13.17
N GLU A 132 8.32 8.37 14.27
CA GLU A 132 8.93 7.48 15.25
C GLU A 132 7.91 6.51 15.86
N LYS A 133 6.73 7.00 16.24
CA LYS A 133 5.65 6.16 16.75
C LYS A 133 5.17 5.13 15.73
N ASN A 134 5.07 5.50 14.47
CA ASN A 134 4.67 4.59 13.40
C ASN A 134 5.74 3.52 13.16
N ASP A 135 7.00 3.91 13.09
CA ASP A 135 8.12 2.98 12.89
C ASP A 135 8.18 1.94 14.02
N LEU A 136 8.08 2.39 15.28
CA LEU A 136 8.05 1.50 16.44
C LEU A 136 6.86 0.53 16.39
N ALA A 137 5.70 1.01 15.97
CA ALA A 137 4.51 0.16 15.85
C ALA A 137 4.62 -0.86 14.71
N MET A 138 5.29 -0.50 13.60
CA MET A 138 5.55 -1.41 12.48
C MET A 138 6.61 -2.45 12.85
N THR A 139 7.76 -2.01 13.38
CA THR A 139 8.87 -2.89 13.74
C THR A 139 8.55 -3.83 14.90
N GLY A 140 7.65 -3.42 15.80
CA GLY A 140 7.15 -4.27 16.89
C GLY A 140 6.02 -5.23 16.49
N SER A 141 5.70 -5.35 15.20
CA SER A 141 4.66 -6.24 14.70
C SER A 141 5.25 -7.53 14.11
N ASP A 142 4.45 -8.60 14.10
CA ASP A 142 4.80 -9.87 13.44
C ASP A 142 4.54 -9.85 11.92
N ASN A 143 4.19 -8.69 11.37
CA ASN A 143 3.86 -8.56 9.96
C ASN A 143 5.12 -8.46 9.10
N PRO A 144 5.09 -8.97 7.85
CA PRO A 144 6.14 -8.70 6.89
C PRO A 144 6.35 -7.20 6.69
N MET A 145 7.61 -6.80 6.57
CA MET A 145 7.99 -5.40 6.38
C MET A 145 8.98 -5.28 5.23
N VAL A 146 8.82 -4.24 4.42
CA VAL A 146 9.76 -3.85 3.37
C VAL A 146 10.42 -2.54 3.78
N LEU A 147 11.74 -2.52 3.73
CA LEU A 147 12.57 -1.34 3.91
C LEU A 147 13.17 -0.96 2.55
N SER A 148 13.25 0.30 2.24
CA SER A 148 13.86 0.80 1.00
C SER A 148 14.82 1.96 1.26
#